data_e73c4815a14af4acc606e8869c2e1bbb
#
_entry.id   e73c4815a14af4acc606e8869c2e1bbb
#
_cell.length_a   1.000
_cell.length_b   1.000
_cell.length_c   1.000
_cell.angle_alpha   90.00
_cell.angle_beta   90.00
_cell.angle_gamma   90.00
#
_symmetry.space_group_name_H-M   'P 1'
#
loop_
_entity.id
_entity.type
_entity.pdbx_description
1 polymer ?
#
loop_
_entity_poly.entity_id
_entity_poly.type
_entity_poly.pdbx_seq_one_letter_code
_entity_poly.pdbx_strand_id
1 'polypeptide(L)'
;MVRRLTPVVLAAALAASVAGLAGGPAYASAGSRPVLSVGGEVTTAASYTAEQLAALPQATATVTVGGRQVTDTGVLLETLVTSAGPAYPASLLNTKNELLRVTVTVRGAGHRQVTFAVGELDAGFGNHPALLALTQNGHRIAHGPELVVPGDRAPVRFVPRVSRLTVGIATTPATDTNPAAGSPVEIIDGHHHVTLSAALLARLPAETLPVSFLGPSGTQTHTEVGPSLLTVLAAARIRPTLSTWVAAVGLDNYVATVTPAEQLVGGRPLQLSLNEDGVALAQPRLVTDGDVHGGRYVSGVVDIYVGTGPAR
;
A
#
# COMPACT_ATOMS: atom_id res chain seq x y z
N MET A 1 15.08 35.87 12.59
CA MET A 1 16.02 35.26 11.62
C MET A 1 15.61 33.78 11.50
N VAL A 2 14.65 33.49 10.63
CA VAL A 2 14.04 32.15 10.51
C VAL A 2 14.78 31.41 9.39
N ARG A 3 15.53 30.36 9.73
CA ARG A 3 16.18 29.48 8.74
C ARG A 3 15.11 28.62 8.07
N ARG A 4 14.89 28.87 6.80
CA ARG A 4 14.09 27.99 5.92
C ARG A 4 14.88 26.70 5.69
N LEU A 5 14.37 25.58 6.16
CA LEU A 5 14.83 24.25 5.78
C LEU A 5 14.27 23.94 4.40
N THR A 6 15.13 23.84 3.42
CA THR A 6 14.80 23.39 2.06
C THR A 6 14.59 21.87 2.10
N PRO A 7 13.47 21.32 1.61
CA PRO A 7 13.32 19.88 1.49
C PRO A 7 14.27 19.38 0.40
N VAL A 8 15.15 18.45 0.75
CA VAL A 8 15.93 17.67 -0.21
C VAL A 8 15.00 16.62 -0.78
N VAL A 9 14.51 16.87 -2.00
CA VAL A 9 13.81 15.87 -2.79
C VAL A 9 14.85 14.84 -3.23
N LEU A 10 14.84 13.68 -2.59
CA LEU A 10 15.65 12.53 -3.01
C LEU A 10 14.93 11.84 -4.15
N ALA A 11 15.28 12.18 -5.39
CA ALA A 11 14.82 11.48 -6.56
C ALA A 11 15.46 10.08 -6.58
N ALA A 12 14.72 9.04 -6.26
CA ALA A 12 15.10 7.67 -6.53
C ALA A 12 14.98 7.42 -8.04
N ALA A 13 16.09 7.46 -8.76
CA ALA A 13 16.12 7.10 -10.17
C ALA A 13 15.98 5.59 -10.29
N LEU A 14 14.82 5.13 -10.74
CA LEU A 14 14.57 3.76 -11.12
C LEU A 14 15.06 3.56 -12.56
N ALA A 15 16.25 2.99 -12.75
CA ALA A 15 16.73 2.58 -14.07
C ALA A 15 16.22 1.16 -14.37
N ALA A 16 15.18 1.05 -15.18
CA ALA A 16 14.74 -0.20 -15.75
C ALA A 16 15.48 -0.45 -17.08
N SER A 17 16.47 -1.34 -17.08
CA SER A 17 17.09 -1.82 -18.30
C SER A 17 16.35 -3.07 -18.80
N VAL A 18 15.59 -2.91 -19.88
CA VAL A 18 14.96 -4.00 -20.62
C VAL A 18 16.00 -4.61 -21.55
N ALA A 19 16.62 -5.71 -21.15
CA ALA A 19 17.39 -6.56 -22.05
C ALA A 19 16.46 -7.66 -22.58
N GLY A 20 16.05 -7.56 -23.85
CA GLY A 20 15.32 -8.62 -24.53
C GLY A 20 16.20 -9.85 -24.73
N LEU A 21 15.80 -10.99 -24.18
CA LEU A 21 16.39 -12.29 -24.47
C LEU A 21 15.36 -13.20 -25.12
N ALA A 22 15.71 -13.66 -26.31
CA ALA A 22 14.98 -14.69 -27.04
C ALA A 22 14.96 -16.00 -26.22
N GLY A 23 13.76 -16.55 -25.99
CA GLY A 23 13.54 -17.74 -25.19
C GLY A 23 14.02 -19.02 -25.90
N GLY A 24 15.00 -19.67 -25.32
CA GLY A 24 15.23 -21.11 -25.50
C GLY A 24 14.45 -21.88 -24.42
N PRO A 25 14.10 -23.16 -24.65
CA PRO A 25 13.38 -23.95 -23.68
C PRO A 25 14.22 -24.11 -22.41
N ALA A 26 13.72 -23.56 -21.30
CA ALA A 26 14.34 -23.74 -19.99
C ALA A 26 14.24 -25.20 -19.58
N TYR A 27 15.36 -25.90 -19.59
CA TYR A 27 15.49 -27.20 -18.93
C TYR A 27 15.21 -26.97 -17.43
N ALA A 28 14.11 -27.52 -16.95
CA ALA A 28 13.82 -27.56 -15.53
C ALA A 28 14.96 -28.34 -14.83
N SER A 29 15.81 -27.59 -14.14
CA SER A 29 16.83 -28.20 -13.26
C SER A 29 16.08 -28.91 -12.13
N ALA A 30 16.09 -30.24 -12.17
CA ALA A 30 15.53 -31.06 -11.12
C ALA A 30 16.35 -30.83 -9.84
N GLY A 31 15.73 -30.18 -8.81
CA GLY A 31 16.29 -30.26 -7.47
C GLY A 31 16.33 -29.00 -6.60
N SER A 32 16.11 -27.78 -7.11
CA SER A 32 16.12 -26.60 -6.22
C SER A 32 14.81 -26.47 -5.44
N ARG A 33 14.91 -26.49 -4.10
CA ARG A 33 13.75 -26.32 -3.22
C ARG A 33 13.16 -24.91 -3.37
N PRO A 34 11.83 -24.76 -3.48
CA PRO A 34 11.21 -23.44 -3.48
C PRO A 34 11.56 -22.65 -2.22
N VAL A 35 11.92 -21.38 -2.41
CA VAL A 35 12.26 -20.44 -1.33
C VAL A 35 11.13 -19.46 -1.04
N LEU A 36 10.20 -19.27 -2.02
CA LEU A 36 9.06 -18.36 -1.92
C LEU A 36 7.81 -19.03 -2.45
N SER A 37 6.69 -18.86 -1.77
CA SER A 37 5.34 -19.18 -2.28
C SER A 37 4.50 -17.92 -2.41
N VAL A 38 3.72 -17.80 -3.47
CA VAL A 38 2.71 -16.76 -3.71
C VAL A 38 1.35 -17.43 -3.84
N GLY A 39 0.37 -16.97 -3.08
CA GLY A 39 -0.98 -17.54 -3.06
C GLY A 39 -1.98 -16.59 -2.41
N GLY A 40 -3.13 -17.11 -2.02
CA GLY A 40 -4.28 -16.33 -1.55
C GLY A 40 -5.29 -16.13 -2.67
N GLU A 41 -5.88 -14.94 -2.78
CA GLU A 41 -6.85 -14.56 -3.80
C GLU A 41 -6.13 -14.29 -5.14
N VAL A 42 -5.60 -15.33 -5.77
CA VAL A 42 -4.86 -15.28 -7.04
C VAL A 42 -5.38 -16.29 -8.04
N THR A 43 -5.31 -15.95 -9.32
CA THR A 43 -5.68 -16.84 -10.42
C THR A 43 -4.68 -18.00 -10.55
N THR A 44 -3.39 -17.71 -10.29
CA THR A 44 -2.30 -18.68 -10.42
C THR A 44 -1.39 -18.62 -9.20
N ALA A 45 -1.55 -19.56 -8.28
CA ALA A 45 -0.60 -19.73 -7.19
C ALA A 45 0.73 -20.22 -7.73
N ALA A 46 1.84 -19.69 -7.21
CA ALA A 46 3.18 -19.97 -7.68
C ALA A 46 4.14 -20.28 -6.53
N SER A 47 5.18 -21.05 -6.85
CA SER A 47 6.32 -21.29 -5.96
C SER A 47 7.61 -21.07 -6.76
N TYR A 48 8.53 -20.32 -6.19
CA TYR A 48 9.75 -19.91 -6.85
C TYR A 48 10.98 -20.48 -6.15
N THR A 49 11.91 -21.02 -6.94
CA THR A 49 13.29 -21.24 -6.48
C THR A 49 14.06 -19.92 -6.50
N ALA A 50 15.25 -19.89 -5.91
CA ALA A 50 16.09 -18.69 -5.94
C ALA A 50 16.52 -18.32 -7.38
N GLU A 51 16.77 -19.32 -8.22
CA GLU A 51 17.15 -19.16 -9.63
C GLU A 51 15.98 -18.60 -10.45
N GLN A 52 14.76 -19.08 -10.20
CA GLN A 52 13.54 -18.55 -10.85
C GLN A 52 13.30 -17.09 -10.48
N LEU A 53 13.47 -16.72 -9.20
CA LEU A 53 13.36 -15.32 -8.78
C LEU A 53 14.46 -14.46 -9.43
N ALA A 54 15.69 -14.95 -9.54
CA ALA A 54 16.77 -14.20 -10.19
C ALA A 54 16.55 -14.02 -11.71
N ALA A 55 15.73 -14.87 -12.34
CA ALA A 55 15.39 -14.77 -13.75
C ALA A 55 14.23 -13.79 -14.05
N LEU A 56 13.49 -13.33 -13.02
CA LEU A 56 12.46 -12.31 -13.18
C LEU A 56 13.09 -10.92 -13.40
N PRO A 57 12.33 -9.93 -13.89
CA PRO A 57 12.79 -8.55 -13.97
C PRO A 57 13.32 -8.06 -12.62
N GLN A 58 14.56 -7.59 -12.61
CA GLN A 58 15.25 -7.14 -11.41
C GLN A 58 15.19 -5.63 -11.29
N ALA A 59 14.99 -5.14 -10.08
CA ALA A 59 15.12 -3.74 -9.69
C ALA A 59 16.24 -3.59 -8.67
N THR A 60 16.81 -2.39 -8.60
CA THR A 60 17.85 -2.05 -7.64
C THR A 60 17.43 -0.84 -6.83
N ALA A 61 17.61 -0.90 -5.52
CA ALA A 61 17.31 0.18 -4.61
C ALA A 61 18.44 0.37 -3.59
N THR A 62 18.68 1.61 -3.20
CA THR A 62 19.60 1.94 -2.09
C THR A 62 18.77 2.31 -0.87
N VAL A 63 19.04 1.65 0.24
CA VAL A 63 18.40 1.87 1.53
C VAL A 63 19.43 2.18 2.60
N THR A 64 19.02 2.87 3.67
CA THR A 64 19.91 3.14 4.81
C THR A 64 19.57 2.19 5.96
N VAL A 65 20.50 1.35 6.33
CA VAL A 65 20.37 0.41 7.47
C VAL A 65 21.49 0.70 8.48
N GLY A 66 21.13 1.01 9.70
CA GLY A 66 22.10 1.32 10.76
C GLY A 66 23.05 2.47 10.41
N GLY A 67 22.58 3.46 9.66
CA GLY A 67 23.39 4.61 9.20
C GLY A 67 24.30 4.32 8.00
N ARG A 68 24.25 3.11 7.42
CA ARG A 68 25.02 2.73 6.24
C ARG A 68 24.11 2.60 5.03
N GLN A 69 24.57 3.08 3.89
CA GLN A 69 23.90 2.82 2.62
C GLN A 69 24.18 1.40 2.15
N VAL A 70 23.12 0.73 1.75
CA VAL A 70 23.11 -0.64 1.26
C VAL A 70 22.37 -0.65 -0.07
N THR A 71 22.95 -1.29 -1.08
CA THR A 71 22.35 -1.46 -2.40
C THR A 71 21.78 -2.86 -2.51
N ASP A 72 20.46 -2.95 -2.60
CA ASP A 72 19.73 -4.21 -2.73
C ASP A 72 19.23 -4.39 -4.16
N THR A 73 19.35 -5.60 -4.71
CA THR A 73 18.81 -5.96 -6.03
C THR A 73 17.91 -7.18 -5.91
N GLY A 74 16.77 -7.14 -6.57
CA GLY A 74 15.78 -8.21 -6.51
C GLY A 74 14.53 -7.91 -7.33
N VAL A 75 13.42 -8.55 -6.99
CA VAL A 75 12.13 -8.45 -7.69
C VAL A 75 11.20 -7.50 -6.95
N LEU A 76 10.53 -6.61 -7.68
CA LEU A 76 9.48 -5.78 -7.10
C LEU A 76 8.33 -6.67 -6.60
N LEU A 77 7.82 -6.35 -5.41
CA LEU A 77 6.69 -7.08 -4.82
C LEU A 77 5.46 -7.04 -5.73
N GLU A 78 5.20 -5.89 -6.36
CA GLU A 78 4.13 -5.70 -7.32
C GLU A 78 4.24 -6.65 -8.53
N THR A 79 5.44 -6.88 -9.06
CA THR A 79 5.69 -7.83 -10.16
C THR A 79 5.22 -9.24 -9.82
N LEU A 80 5.47 -9.69 -8.60
CA LEU A 80 5.05 -11.02 -8.12
C LEU A 80 3.53 -11.11 -7.96
N VAL A 81 2.90 -10.06 -7.45
CA VAL A 81 1.42 -9.98 -7.30
C VAL A 81 0.74 -9.96 -8.67
N THR A 82 1.23 -9.13 -9.59
CA THR A 82 0.68 -9.02 -10.95
C THR A 82 0.84 -10.32 -11.73
N SER A 83 2.00 -10.99 -11.60
CA SER A 83 2.25 -12.29 -12.25
C SER A 83 1.34 -13.41 -11.72
N ALA A 84 0.96 -13.36 -10.45
CA ALA A 84 0.03 -14.32 -9.86
C ALA A 84 -1.43 -14.03 -10.27
N GLY A 85 -1.75 -12.80 -10.67
CA GLY A 85 -3.04 -12.32 -11.12
C GLY A 85 -4.08 -12.31 -9.99
N PRO A 86 -4.42 -11.17 -9.37
CA PRO A 86 -5.49 -11.14 -8.37
C PRO A 86 -6.79 -11.72 -8.91
N ALA A 87 -7.42 -12.62 -8.14
CA ALA A 87 -8.64 -13.32 -8.52
C ALA A 87 -9.88 -12.60 -7.98
N TYR A 88 -10.32 -11.58 -8.69
CA TYR A 88 -11.47 -10.80 -8.27
C TYR A 88 -12.77 -11.62 -8.27
N PRO A 89 -13.58 -11.53 -7.21
CA PRO A 89 -14.94 -12.10 -7.24
C PRO A 89 -15.79 -11.40 -8.32
N ALA A 90 -16.79 -12.10 -8.83
CA ALA A 90 -17.62 -11.61 -9.94
C ALA A 90 -18.25 -10.23 -9.68
N SER A 91 -18.56 -9.92 -8.41
CA SER A 91 -19.12 -8.63 -8.00
C SER A 91 -18.16 -7.45 -8.15
N LEU A 92 -16.86 -7.70 -8.26
CA LEU A 92 -15.84 -6.67 -8.39
C LEU A 92 -15.27 -6.57 -9.82
N LEU A 93 -15.61 -7.50 -10.71
CA LEU A 93 -15.14 -7.45 -12.09
C LEU A 93 -15.69 -6.20 -12.78
N ASN A 94 -14.78 -5.49 -13.47
CA ASN A 94 -15.07 -4.23 -14.18
C ASN A 94 -15.47 -3.05 -13.27
N THR A 95 -15.24 -3.13 -11.96
CA THR A 95 -15.31 -1.95 -11.11
C THR A 95 -14.13 -1.03 -11.40
N LYS A 96 -14.31 0.28 -11.15
CA LYS A 96 -13.22 1.24 -11.38
C LYS A 96 -12.07 0.97 -10.41
N ASN A 97 -10.85 0.82 -10.95
CA ASN A 97 -9.62 0.64 -10.18
C ASN A 97 -9.67 -0.54 -9.18
N GLU A 98 -10.16 -1.70 -9.60
CA GLU A 98 -10.25 -2.90 -8.74
C GLU A 98 -8.92 -3.25 -8.07
N LEU A 99 -7.78 -2.90 -8.69
CA LEU A 99 -6.44 -3.09 -8.12
C LEU A 99 -6.28 -2.41 -6.75
N LEU A 100 -6.96 -1.30 -6.52
CA LEU A 100 -6.87 -0.57 -5.25
C LEU A 100 -7.55 -1.28 -4.08
N ARG A 101 -8.26 -2.38 -4.33
CA ARG A 101 -8.80 -3.27 -3.29
C ARG A 101 -7.82 -4.37 -2.87
N VAL A 102 -6.71 -4.52 -3.62
CA VAL A 102 -5.77 -5.63 -3.42
C VAL A 102 -4.77 -5.31 -2.31
N THR A 103 -4.54 -6.29 -1.46
CA THR A 103 -3.46 -6.28 -0.46
C THR A 103 -2.49 -7.42 -0.72
N VAL A 104 -1.25 -7.27 -0.28
CA VAL A 104 -0.28 -8.35 -0.22
C VAL A 104 0.35 -8.41 1.16
N THR A 105 0.24 -9.57 1.79
CA THR A 105 0.86 -9.85 3.08
C THR A 105 2.13 -10.64 2.87
N VAL A 106 3.24 -10.07 3.31
CA VAL A 106 4.58 -10.65 3.25
C VAL A 106 4.90 -11.30 4.57
N ARG A 107 5.29 -12.58 4.56
CA ARG A 107 5.66 -13.34 5.76
C ARG A 107 7.08 -13.89 5.63
N GLY A 108 7.87 -13.73 6.69
CA GLY A 108 9.25 -14.19 6.77
C GLY A 108 9.60 -14.83 8.11
N ALA A 109 10.87 -14.82 8.43
CA ALA A 109 11.40 -15.43 9.65
C ALA A 109 10.82 -14.77 10.92
N GLY A 110 10.77 -15.54 12.01
CA GLY A 110 10.32 -15.07 13.33
C GLY A 110 8.85 -14.63 13.35
N HIS A 111 8.02 -15.17 12.46
CA HIS A 111 6.61 -14.79 12.28
C HIS A 111 6.41 -13.31 11.92
N ARG A 112 7.48 -12.62 11.47
CA ARG A 112 7.34 -11.24 10.95
C ARG A 112 6.39 -11.23 9.79
N GLN A 113 5.46 -10.27 9.84
CA GLN A 113 4.44 -10.10 8.83
C GLN A 113 4.20 -8.61 8.61
N VAL A 114 4.12 -8.22 7.34
CA VAL A 114 3.79 -6.86 6.91
C VAL A 114 2.78 -6.96 5.78
N THR A 115 1.77 -6.11 5.81
CA THR A 115 0.78 -6.00 4.73
C THR A 115 0.95 -4.67 4.00
N PHE A 116 0.86 -4.72 2.68
CA PHE A 116 0.83 -3.56 1.79
C PHE A 116 -0.51 -3.52 1.06
N ALA A 117 -1.02 -2.33 0.84
CA ALA A 117 -1.99 -2.10 -0.22
C ALA A 117 -1.26 -2.09 -1.57
N VAL A 118 -1.76 -2.79 -2.57
CA VAL A 118 -1.09 -2.81 -3.88
C VAL A 118 -1.08 -1.43 -4.51
N GLY A 119 -2.10 -0.61 -4.25
CA GLY A 119 -2.11 0.79 -4.65
C GLY A 119 -0.98 1.65 -4.06
N GLU A 120 -0.38 1.28 -2.90
CA GLU A 120 0.84 1.92 -2.39
C GLU A 120 2.05 1.61 -3.28
N LEU A 121 2.12 0.37 -3.79
CA LEU A 121 3.25 -0.15 -4.56
C LEU A 121 3.19 0.27 -6.03
N ASP A 122 1.98 0.40 -6.57
CA ASP A 122 1.72 0.68 -7.99
C ASP A 122 2.29 2.03 -8.42
N ALA A 123 3.04 2.01 -9.53
CA ALA A 123 3.72 3.20 -10.06
C ALA A 123 2.76 4.31 -10.54
N GLY A 124 1.51 3.95 -10.87
CA GLY A 124 0.47 4.91 -11.26
C GLY A 124 -0.23 5.56 -10.07
N PHE A 125 -0.11 4.99 -8.87
CA PHE A 125 -0.75 5.53 -7.66
C PHE A 125 0.27 5.92 -6.60
N GLY A 126 0.54 5.06 -5.63
CA GLY A 126 1.43 5.36 -4.53
C GLY A 126 2.90 5.51 -4.94
N ASN A 127 3.34 4.77 -5.94
CA ASN A 127 4.72 4.73 -6.40
C ASN A 127 5.75 4.60 -5.26
N HIS A 128 5.42 3.77 -4.29
CA HIS A 128 6.27 3.47 -3.13
C HIS A 128 6.65 1.99 -3.15
N PRO A 129 7.63 1.62 -3.99
CA PRO A 129 7.92 0.22 -4.28
C PRO A 129 8.48 -0.51 -3.06
N ALA A 130 8.12 -1.77 -2.91
CA ALA A 130 8.77 -2.74 -2.03
C ALA A 130 9.53 -3.76 -2.87
N LEU A 131 10.75 -4.07 -2.47
CA LEU A 131 11.68 -4.95 -3.17
C LEU A 131 11.89 -6.24 -2.39
N LEU A 132 11.73 -7.38 -3.05
CA LEU A 132 12.18 -8.67 -2.55
C LEU A 132 13.64 -8.85 -2.96
N ALA A 133 14.57 -8.41 -2.10
CA ALA A 133 15.99 -8.41 -2.35
C ALA A 133 16.55 -9.84 -2.38
N LEU A 134 17.33 -10.14 -3.40
CA LEU A 134 18.07 -11.41 -3.59
C LEU A 134 19.55 -11.23 -3.38
N THR A 135 20.06 -10.03 -3.68
CA THR A 135 21.47 -9.66 -3.45
C THR A 135 21.54 -8.33 -2.69
N GLN A 136 22.60 -8.19 -1.91
CA GLN A 136 22.92 -7.00 -1.16
C GLN A 136 24.37 -6.62 -1.44
N ASN A 137 24.62 -5.38 -1.90
CA ASN A 137 25.95 -4.92 -2.35
C ASN A 137 26.62 -5.86 -3.36
N GLY A 138 25.83 -6.45 -4.29
CA GLY A 138 26.29 -7.40 -5.27
C GLY A 138 26.49 -8.84 -4.75
N HIS A 139 26.33 -9.11 -3.47
CA HIS A 139 26.47 -10.44 -2.88
C HIS A 139 25.10 -11.07 -2.63
N ARG A 140 24.97 -12.36 -2.94
CA ARG A 140 23.73 -13.12 -2.68
C ARG A 140 23.41 -13.12 -1.19
N ILE A 141 22.14 -12.86 -0.84
CA ILE A 141 21.65 -12.96 0.54
C ILE A 141 21.58 -14.45 0.92
N ALA A 142 22.42 -14.85 1.89
CA ALA A 142 22.66 -16.27 2.18
C ALA A 142 21.44 -17.01 2.76
N HIS A 143 20.55 -16.29 3.44
CA HIS A 143 19.45 -16.88 4.20
C HIS A 143 18.09 -16.83 3.49
N GLY A 144 18.06 -16.50 2.21
CA GLY A 144 16.84 -16.34 1.39
C GLY A 144 16.47 -14.87 1.16
N PRO A 145 15.40 -14.64 0.40
CA PRO A 145 14.99 -13.29 0.03
C PRO A 145 14.65 -12.43 1.24
N GLU A 146 14.92 -11.13 1.16
CA GLU A 146 14.59 -10.15 2.19
C GLU A 146 13.71 -9.05 1.61
N LEU A 147 12.63 -8.72 2.31
CA LEU A 147 11.81 -7.57 1.93
C LEU A 147 12.51 -6.30 2.41
N VAL A 148 12.76 -5.38 1.49
CA VAL A 148 13.20 -4.01 1.76
C VAL A 148 12.21 -3.02 1.18
N VAL A 149 12.01 -1.89 1.86
CA VAL A 149 11.07 -0.84 1.46
C VAL A 149 11.86 0.47 1.35
N PRO A 150 12.30 0.81 0.14
CA PRO A 150 13.00 2.08 -0.10
C PRO A 150 12.06 3.26 0.18
N GLY A 151 12.58 4.28 0.84
CA GLY A 151 11.79 5.47 1.18
C GLY A 151 11.15 5.44 2.56
N ASP A 152 11.08 4.29 3.22
CA ASP A 152 10.66 4.23 4.61
C ASP A 152 11.62 5.02 5.52
N ARG A 153 11.05 5.74 6.50
CA ARG A 153 11.82 6.51 7.49
C ARG A 153 12.68 5.62 8.39
N ALA A 154 12.30 4.35 8.53
CA ALA A 154 13.01 3.36 9.31
C ALA A 154 12.74 1.95 8.75
N PRO A 155 13.69 0.99 8.89
CA PRO A 155 13.57 -0.36 8.31
C PRO A 155 12.59 -1.27 9.10
N VAL A 156 11.49 -0.70 9.57
CA VAL A 156 10.51 -1.42 10.42
C VAL A 156 9.69 -2.41 9.59
N ARG A 157 9.43 -2.07 8.30
CA ARG A 157 8.73 -2.96 7.37
C ARG A 157 9.66 -3.97 6.67
N PHE A 158 10.94 -4.00 6.98
CA PHE A 158 11.86 -5.01 6.43
C PHE A 158 11.56 -6.38 7.04
N VAL A 159 11.49 -7.40 6.18
CA VAL A 159 11.17 -8.78 6.59
C VAL A 159 12.28 -9.72 6.10
N PRO A 160 13.09 -10.27 7.00
CA PRO A 160 14.15 -11.22 6.61
C PRO A 160 13.57 -12.59 6.26
N ARG A 161 14.24 -13.29 5.36
CA ARG A 161 13.91 -14.66 4.94
C ARG A 161 12.43 -14.79 4.57
N VAL A 162 11.99 -13.96 3.63
CA VAL A 162 10.62 -14.02 3.11
C VAL A 162 10.38 -15.39 2.48
N SER A 163 9.31 -16.04 2.90
CA SER A 163 8.94 -17.39 2.43
C SER A 163 7.54 -17.44 1.83
N ARG A 164 6.70 -16.45 2.12
CA ARG A 164 5.31 -16.44 1.63
C ARG A 164 4.82 -15.03 1.35
N LEU A 165 4.14 -14.90 0.22
CA LEU A 165 3.26 -13.78 -0.12
C LEU A 165 1.83 -14.30 -0.17
N THR A 166 0.92 -13.59 0.49
CA THR A 166 -0.51 -13.90 0.43
C THR A 166 -1.25 -12.69 -0.09
N VAL A 167 -1.85 -12.82 -1.25
CA VAL A 167 -2.71 -11.79 -1.86
C VAL A 167 -4.10 -11.89 -1.25
N GLY A 168 -4.68 -10.75 -0.92
CA GLY A 168 -6.05 -10.63 -0.46
C GLY A 168 -6.77 -9.51 -1.20
N ILE A 169 -8.09 -9.58 -1.24
CA ILE A 169 -8.94 -8.59 -1.89
C ILE A 169 -9.98 -8.10 -0.87
N ALA A 170 -9.98 -6.79 -0.61
CA ALA A 170 -10.97 -6.20 0.28
C ALA A 170 -12.37 -6.25 -0.40
N THR A 171 -13.17 -7.22 0.03
CA THR A 171 -14.58 -7.33 -0.35
C THR A 171 -15.40 -6.60 0.69
N THR A 172 -16.04 -5.50 0.29
CA THR A 172 -16.92 -4.73 1.16
C THR A 172 -18.37 -4.87 0.69
N PRO A 173 -19.34 -4.96 1.59
CA PRO A 173 -20.76 -4.83 1.21
C PRO A 173 -20.99 -3.51 0.47
N ALA A 174 -22.04 -3.47 -0.36
CA ALA A 174 -22.51 -2.22 -0.92
C ALA A 174 -23.02 -1.32 0.23
N THR A 175 -22.62 -0.06 0.21
CA THR A 175 -23.06 0.93 1.20
C THR A 175 -24.26 1.73 0.69
N ASP A 176 -24.90 2.50 1.57
CA ASP A 176 -25.89 3.48 1.18
C ASP A 176 -25.25 4.56 0.30
N THR A 177 -25.72 4.69 -0.93
CA THR A 177 -25.20 5.65 -1.91
C THR A 177 -25.84 7.03 -1.81
N ASN A 178 -26.78 7.23 -0.89
CA ASN A 178 -27.50 8.49 -0.71
C ASN A 178 -27.71 8.88 0.76
N PRO A 179 -26.68 8.80 1.62
CA PRO A 179 -26.80 9.28 2.99
C PRO A 179 -27.00 10.79 3.02
N ALA A 180 -27.63 11.28 4.07
CA ALA A 180 -27.75 12.73 4.30
C ALA A 180 -26.35 13.34 4.49
N ALA A 181 -26.19 14.60 4.09
CA ALA A 181 -24.96 15.35 4.36
C ALA A 181 -24.64 15.33 5.86
N GLY A 182 -23.37 15.06 6.20
CA GLY A 182 -22.94 14.92 7.59
C GLY A 182 -23.36 13.61 8.27
N SER A 183 -23.77 12.60 7.50
CA SER A 183 -23.97 11.23 8.03
C SER A 183 -22.70 10.74 8.71
N PRO A 184 -22.83 9.89 9.75
CA PRO A 184 -21.67 9.35 10.43
C PRO A 184 -20.84 8.47 9.50
N VAL A 185 -19.56 8.29 9.86
CA VAL A 185 -18.70 7.27 9.26
C VAL A 185 -18.73 6.05 10.15
N GLU A 186 -19.04 4.89 9.57
CA GLU A 186 -19.00 3.61 10.27
C GLU A 186 -17.60 3.01 10.15
N ILE A 187 -16.99 2.63 11.28
CA ILE A 187 -15.72 1.90 11.31
C ILE A 187 -15.99 0.47 11.73
N ILE A 188 -15.58 -0.47 10.89
CA ILE A 188 -15.93 -1.89 11.00
C ILE A 188 -14.64 -2.72 11.08
N ASP A 189 -14.38 -3.32 12.24
CA ASP A 189 -13.28 -4.24 12.48
C ASP A 189 -13.84 -5.60 12.91
N GLY A 190 -14.07 -6.46 11.97
CA GLY A 190 -14.76 -7.73 12.18
C GLY A 190 -16.17 -7.54 12.75
N HIS A 191 -16.37 -7.90 14.03
CA HIS A 191 -17.64 -7.71 14.74
C HIS A 191 -17.70 -6.41 15.56
N HIS A 192 -16.64 -5.63 15.55
CA HIS A 192 -16.58 -4.35 16.27
C HIS A 192 -16.98 -3.23 15.32
N HIS A 193 -18.08 -2.54 15.67
CA HIS A 193 -18.60 -1.41 14.89
C HIS A 193 -18.55 -0.15 15.74
N VAL A 194 -18.01 0.92 15.18
CA VAL A 194 -17.94 2.24 15.82
C VAL A 194 -18.46 3.30 14.86
N THR A 195 -19.51 3.98 15.29
CA THR A 195 -20.10 5.13 14.57
C THR A 195 -19.38 6.41 14.97
N LEU A 196 -18.72 7.07 14.04
CA LEU A 196 -18.11 8.37 14.23
C LEU A 196 -19.00 9.46 13.62
N SER A 197 -19.74 10.19 14.46
CA SER A 197 -20.56 11.30 13.98
C SER A 197 -19.70 12.42 13.38
N ALA A 198 -20.26 13.21 12.48
CA ALA A 198 -19.61 14.41 11.92
C ALA A 198 -19.12 15.36 13.03
N ALA A 199 -19.92 15.53 14.10
CA ALA A 199 -19.54 16.36 15.25
C ALA A 199 -18.33 15.78 16.02
N LEU A 200 -18.19 14.47 16.10
CA LEU A 200 -17.02 13.83 16.72
C LEU A 200 -15.79 13.99 15.83
N LEU A 201 -15.92 13.70 14.53
CA LEU A 201 -14.82 13.89 13.57
C LEU A 201 -14.29 15.33 13.58
N ALA A 202 -15.17 16.32 13.62
CA ALA A 202 -14.79 17.73 13.68
C ALA A 202 -14.08 18.14 14.99
N ARG A 203 -14.16 17.35 16.05
CA ARG A 203 -13.43 17.58 17.32
C ARG A 203 -12.08 16.89 17.41
N LEU A 204 -11.79 15.95 16.50
CA LEU A 204 -10.50 15.30 16.46
C LEU A 204 -9.41 16.32 16.05
N PRO A 205 -8.17 16.15 16.53
CA PRO A 205 -7.04 16.95 16.08
C PRO A 205 -6.96 16.94 14.55
N ALA A 206 -7.12 18.10 13.94
CA ALA A 206 -7.05 18.27 12.49
C ALA A 206 -5.64 18.70 12.08
N GLU A 207 -5.20 18.21 10.94
CA GLU A 207 -3.95 18.58 10.27
C GLU A 207 -4.30 19.27 8.96
N THR A 208 -3.46 20.23 8.55
CA THR A 208 -3.55 20.85 7.22
C THR A 208 -2.53 20.17 6.32
N LEU A 209 -2.99 19.59 5.24
CA LEU A 209 -2.18 18.79 4.32
C LEU A 209 -2.29 19.37 2.90
N PRO A 210 -1.23 20.05 2.39
CA PRO A 210 -1.15 20.38 0.98
C PRO A 210 -0.85 19.12 0.19
N VAL A 211 -1.69 18.80 -0.78
CA VAL A 211 -1.56 17.62 -1.62
C VAL A 211 -1.47 17.99 -3.09
N SER A 212 -0.81 17.16 -3.89
CA SER A 212 -0.69 17.36 -5.33
C SER A 212 -0.66 16.01 -6.03
N PHE A 213 -1.45 15.85 -7.09
CA PHE A 213 -1.50 14.64 -7.91
C PHE A 213 -1.84 14.97 -9.37
N LEU A 214 -1.57 14.04 -10.27
CA LEU A 214 -1.93 14.17 -11.68
C LEU A 214 -3.40 13.82 -11.86
N GLY A 215 -4.18 14.78 -12.36
CA GLY A 215 -5.55 14.59 -12.81
C GLY A 215 -5.65 14.59 -14.35
N PRO A 216 -6.86 14.41 -14.90
CA PRO A 216 -7.07 14.40 -16.36
C PRO A 216 -6.63 15.68 -17.06
N SER A 217 -6.66 16.82 -16.36
CA SER A 217 -6.33 18.15 -16.89
C SER A 217 -4.92 18.64 -16.49
N GLY A 218 -4.08 17.77 -15.94
CA GLY A 218 -2.75 18.11 -15.44
C GLY A 218 -2.66 18.01 -13.92
N THR A 219 -1.61 18.60 -13.33
CA THR A 219 -1.39 18.59 -11.88
C THR A 219 -2.50 19.37 -11.17
N GLN A 220 -3.13 18.71 -10.22
CA GLN A 220 -4.08 19.32 -9.29
C GLN A 220 -3.40 19.49 -7.94
N THR A 221 -3.68 20.60 -7.27
CA THR A 221 -3.15 20.90 -5.95
C THR A 221 -4.30 21.37 -5.06
N HIS A 222 -4.43 20.75 -3.89
CA HIS A 222 -5.48 21.07 -2.93
C HIS A 222 -4.90 21.22 -1.54
N THR A 223 -5.62 21.95 -0.69
CA THR A 223 -5.33 22.02 0.75
C THR A 223 -6.43 21.27 1.49
N GLU A 224 -6.07 20.13 2.02
CA GLU A 224 -6.98 19.26 2.76
C GLU A 224 -6.86 19.49 4.26
N VAL A 225 -7.97 19.53 4.98
CA VAL A 225 -7.98 19.74 6.43
C VAL A 225 -8.86 18.68 7.10
N GLY A 226 -8.29 17.94 8.04
CA GLY A 226 -9.01 16.90 8.77
C GLY A 226 -8.10 16.10 9.71
N PRO A 227 -8.64 15.14 10.46
CA PRO A 227 -7.84 14.26 11.29
C PRO A 227 -7.03 13.27 10.45
N SER A 228 -5.83 12.93 10.93
CA SER A 228 -5.07 11.82 10.33
C SER A 228 -5.84 10.50 10.49
N LEU A 229 -5.61 9.54 9.55
CA LEU A 229 -6.25 8.22 9.64
C LEU A 229 -5.91 7.53 10.97
N LEU A 230 -4.69 7.70 11.49
CA LEU A 230 -4.30 7.16 12.80
C LEU A 230 -5.13 7.75 13.95
N THR A 231 -5.43 9.05 13.89
CA THR A 231 -6.29 9.72 14.87
C THR A 231 -7.71 9.17 14.81
N VAL A 232 -8.23 8.94 13.60
CA VAL A 232 -9.56 8.33 13.38
C VAL A 232 -9.63 6.91 13.94
N LEU A 233 -8.63 6.07 13.64
CA LEU A 233 -8.54 4.70 14.17
C LEU A 233 -8.42 4.70 15.70
N ALA A 234 -7.64 5.62 16.28
CA ALA A 234 -7.52 5.76 17.74
C ALA A 234 -8.86 6.15 18.39
N ALA A 235 -9.65 7.03 17.77
CA ALA A 235 -11.00 7.38 18.23
C ALA A 235 -11.94 6.17 18.22
N ALA A 236 -11.76 5.26 17.24
CA ALA A 236 -12.47 3.98 17.18
C ALA A 236 -11.84 2.89 18.09
N ARG A 237 -10.83 3.23 18.91
CA ARG A 237 -10.08 2.31 19.77
C ARG A 237 -9.34 1.19 19.04
N ILE A 238 -9.01 1.39 17.77
CA ILE A 238 -8.24 0.46 16.96
C ILE A 238 -6.76 0.85 17.03
N ARG A 239 -5.91 -0.13 17.33
CA ARG A 239 -4.46 0.02 17.36
C ARG A 239 -3.86 -0.70 16.15
N PRO A 240 -3.49 0.02 15.10
CA PRO A 240 -2.95 -0.60 13.90
C PRO A 240 -1.58 -1.23 14.17
N THR A 241 -1.31 -2.31 13.44
CA THR A 241 -0.03 -3.01 13.36
C THR A 241 0.54 -2.87 11.96
N LEU A 242 1.74 -3.42 11.71
CA LEU A 242 2.31 -3.48 10.36
C LEU A 242 1.51 -4.36 9.38
N SER A 243 0.57 -5.16 9.89
CA SER A 243 -0.29 -6.02 9.08
C SER A 243 -1.73 -5.51 8.98
N THR A 244 -2.01 -4.32 9.49
CA THR A 244 -3.33 -3.70 9.42
C THR A 244 -3.53 -3.06 8.05
N TRP A 245 -4.68 -3.32 7.46
CA TRP A 245 -5.17 -2.63 6.27
C TRP A 245 -6.50 -1.92 6.57
N VAL A 246 -6.80 -0.91 5.79
CA VAL A 246 -8.02 -0.10 5.87
C VAL A 246 -8.59 0.06 4.48
N ALA A 247 -9.85 -0.33 4.27
CA ALA A 247 -10.59 -0.10 3.04
C ALA A 247 -11.65 0.98 3.30
N ALA A 248 -11.48 2.15 2.70
CA ALA A 248 -12.47 3.21 2.74
C ALA A 248 -13.48 3.04 1.59
N VAL A 249 -14.76 3.16 1.89
CA VAL A 249 -15.87 3.03 0.94
C VAL A 249 -16.55 4.37 0.79
N GLY A 250 -16.62 4.84 -0.44
CA GLY A 250 -17.30 6.08 -0.81
C GLY A 250 -18.78 5.88 -1.15
N LEU A 251 -19.51 6.99 -1.27
CA LEU A 251 -20.93 7.05 -1.64
C LEU A 251 -21.28 6.34 -2.95
N ASP A 252 -20.33 6.27 -3.87
CA ASP A 252 -20.47 5.61 -5.16
C ASP A 252 -20.01 4.14 -5.15
N ASN A 253 -19.81 3.57 -3.96
CA ASN A 253 -19.22 2.25 -3.73
C ASN A 253 -17.78 2.12 -4.26
N TYR A 254 -17.11 3.23 -4.57
CA TYR A 254 -15.69 3.24 -4.84
C TYR A 254 -14.91 2.86 -3.57
N VAL A 255 -13.90 2.01 -3.72
CA VAL A 255 -13.10 1.54 -2.59
C VAL A 255 -11.61 1.65 -2.91
N ALA A 256 -10.88 2.23 -1.99
CA ALA A 256 -9.43 2.13 -1.98
C ALA A 256 -8.93 1.61 -0.63
N THR A 257 -7.95 0.71 -0.71
CA THR A 257 -7.27 0.16 0.45
C THR A 257 -5.95 0.88 0.67
N VAL A 258 -5.68 1.21 1.93
CA VAL A 258 -4.42 1.79 2.40
C VAL A 258 -3.93 1.01 3.61
N THR A 259 -2.67 1.19 3.98
CA THR A 259 -2.15 0.62 5.23
C THR A 259 -1.69 1.73 6.18
N PRO A 260 -2.09 1.71 7.47
CA PRO A 260 -1.60 2.68 8.45
C PRO A 260 -0.07 2.71 8.56
N ALA A 261 0.61 1.63 8.14
CA ALA A 261 2.07 1.56 8.08
C ALA A 261 2.67 2.57 7.09
N GLU A 262 1.96 2.96 6.03
CA GLU A 262 2.37 4.03 5.12
C GLU A 262 2.60 5.34 5.87
N GLN A 263 1.71 5.67 6.81
CA GLN A 263 1.84 6.87 7.63
C GLN A 263 2.85 6.67 8.77
N LEU A 264 2.78 5.55 9.48
CA LEU A 264 3.61 5.29 10.67
C LEU A 264 5.10 5.21 10.35
N VAL A 265 5.45 4.55 9.27
CA VAL A 265 6.82 4.19 8.89
C VAL A 265 7.20 4.77 7.53
N GLY A 266 6.31 4.68 6.55
CA GLY A 266 6.53 5.18 5.18
C GLY A 266 6.62 6.70 5.09
N GLY A 267 6.13 7.41 6.11
CA GLY A 267 6.17 8.88 6.12
C GLY A 267 5.23 9.52 5.10
N ARG A 268 4.21 8.78 4.67
CA ARG A 268 3.20 9.21 3.71
C ARG A 268 1.90 9.49 4.48
N PRO A 269 1.50 10.76 4.66
CA PRO A 269 0.29 11.10 5.38
C PRO A 269 -0.96 10.45 4.77
N LEU A 270 -1.80 9.92 5.66
CA LEU A 270 -3.15 9.44 5.35
C LEU A 270 -4.12 10.24 6.22
N GLN A 271 -5.10 10.88 5.60
CA GLN A 271 -6.01 11.79 6.27
C GLN A 271 -7.46 11.49 5.91
N LEU A 272 -8.36 11.66 6.86
CA LEU A 272 -9.78 11.76 6.60
C LEU A 272 -10.15 13.26 6.55
N SER A 273 -10.09 13.84 5.36
CA SER A 273 -10.32 15.27 5.16
C SER A 273 -11.80 15.63 5.36
N LEU A 274 -12.02 16.73 6.04
CA LEU A 274 -13.34 17.31 6.29
C LEU A 274 -13.54 18.64 5.55
N ASN A 275 -12.46 19.20 5.00
CA ASN A 275 -12.47 20.46 4.26
C ASN A 275 -11.43 20.43 3.15
N GLU A 276 -11.79 20.89 1.96
CA GLU A 276 -10.92 21.04 0.79
C GLU A 276 -10.91 22.50 0.36
N ASP A 277 -9.74 23.10 0.29
CA ASP A 277 -9.53 24.49 -0.17
C ASP A 277 -10.40 25.53 0.58
N GLY A 278 -10.62 25.30 1.88
CA GLY A 278 -11.44 26.17 2.73
C GLY A 278 -12.94 25.87 2.67
N VAL A 279 -13.37 24.89 1.86
CA VAL A 279 -14.78 24.49 1.74
C VAL A 279 -15.04 23.20 2.51
N ALA A 280 -16.02 23.22 3.40
CA ALA A 280 -16.42 22.02 4.15
C ALA A 280 -17.00 20.96 3.21
N LEU A 281 -16.54 19.73 3.35
CA LEU A 281 -17.03 18.59 2.61
C LEU A 281 -18.36 18.09 3.22
N ALA A 282 -19.32 17.74 2.37
CA ALA A 282 -20.59 17.15 2.82
C ALA A 282 -20.41 15.80 3.50
N GLN A 283 -19.42 15.02 3.04
CA GLN A 283 -18.93 13.78 3.64
C GLN A 283 -17.41 13.78 3.59
N PRO A 284 -16.73 13.12 4.54
CA PRO A 284 -15.28 13.06 4.55
C PRO A 284 -14.69 12.47 3.28
N ARG A 285 -13.41 12.78 3.02
CA ARG A 285 -12.61 12.18 1.94
C ARG A 285 -11.39 11.49 2.52
N LEU A 286 -11.12 10.24 2.13
CA LEU A 286 -9.80 9.67 2.34
C LEU A 286 -8.80 10.32 1.38
N VAL A 287 -7.70 10.82 1.94
CA VAL A 287 -6.63 11.49 1.23
C VAL A 287 -5.32 10.74 1.48
N THR A 288 -4.55 10.52 0.41
CA THR A 288 -3.25 9.84 0.44
C THR A 288 -2.19 10.78 -0.14
N ASP A 289 -1.33 11.35 0.72
CA ASP A 289 -0.31 12.27 0.24
C ASP A 289 0.83 11.56 -0.50
N GLY A 290 1.36 12.24 -1.53
CA GLY A 290 2.47 11.77 -2.34
C GLY A 290 2.08 10.76 -3.43
N ASP A 291 0.81 10.59 -3.72
CA ASP A 291 0.34 9.77 -4.84
C ASP A 291 0.58 10.46 -6.18
N VAL A 292 0.92 9.66 -7.20
CA VAL A 292 1.09 10.13 -8.58
C VAL A 292 -0.27 10.56 -9.15
N HIS A 293 -1.30 9.71 -8.98
CA HIS A 293 -2.68 10.00 -9.38
C HIS A 293 -3.63 9.86 -8.20
N GLY A 294 -4.72 10.63 -8.20
CA GLY A 294 -5.71 10.66 -7.13
C GLY A 294 -6.62 9.42 -7.03
N GLY A 295 -6.21 8.26 -7.56
CA GLY A 295 -7.04 7.05 -7.54
C GLY A 295 -7.24 6.47 -6.15
N ARG A 296 -6.34 6.71 -5.20
CA ARG A 296 -6.52 6.26 -3.81
C ARG A 296 -7.30 7.26 -2.94
N TYR A 297 -7.68 8.42 -3.50
CA TYR A 297 -8.60 9.33 -2.85
C TYR A 297 -10.01 8.78 -2.95
N VAL A 298 -10.68 8.64 -1.81
CA VAL A 298 -12.07 8.17 -1.76
C VAL A 298 -12.95 9.31 -1.29
N SER A 299 -13.73 9.87 -2.21
CA SER A 299 -14.68 10.95 -1.88
C SER A 299 -15.93 10.39 -1.22
N GLY A 300 -16.48 11.15 -0.27
CA GLY A 300 -17.74 10.80 0.35
C GLY A 300 -17.68 9.51 1.17
N VAL A 301 -16.64 9.37 2.02
CA VAL A 301 -16.44 8.17 2.85
C VAL A 301 -17.62 8.00 3.81
N VAL A 302 -18.21 6.81 3.79
CA VAL A 302 -19.30 6.39 4.69
C VAL A 302 -18.92 5.20 5.54
N ASP A 303 -18.14 4.26 4.98
CA ASP A 303 -17.67 3.09 5.71
C ASP A 303 -16.15 2.98 5.64
N ILE A 304 -15.55 2.52 6.72
CA ILE A 304 -14.14 2.18 6.84
C ILE A 304 -14.03 0.78 7.41
N TYR A 305 -13.65 -0.17 6.56
CA TYR A 305 -13.38 -1.54 6.99
C TYR A 305 -11.91 -1.66 7.40
N VAL A 306 -11.68 -2.31 8.53
CA VAL A 306 -10.33 -2.54 9.07
C VAL A 306 -10.11 -4.04 9.24
N GLY A 307 -8.93 -4.49 8.87
CA GLY A 307 -8.54 -5.88 9.07
C GLY A 307 -7.04 -6.06 9.21
N THR A 308 -6.63 -7.29 9.46
CA THR A 308 -5.23 -7.66 9.66
C THR A 308 -4.85 -8.85 8.79
N GLY A 309 -3.63 -8.83 8.24
CA GLY A 309 -3.16 -9.85 7.31
C GLY A 309 -3.69 -9.64 5.90
N PRO A 310 -3.91 -10.70 5.09
CA PRO A 310 -4.50 -10.54 3.78
C PRO A 310 -5.96 -10.09 3.91
N ALA A 311 -6.39 -9.16 3.07
CA ALA A 311 -7.79 -8.74 3.01
C ALA A 311 -8.68 -9.89 2.53
N ARG A 312 -9.96 -9.86 2.92
CA ARG A 312 -10.96 -10.87 2.58
C ARG A 312 -12.28 -10.22 2.27
#